data_82e61f5a6d24755bde7ece5283cb523a
#
_entry.id   82e61f5a6d24755bde7ece5283cb523a
#
_cell.length_a   1.000
_cell.length_b   1.000
_cell.length_c   1.000
_cell.angle_alpha   90.00
_cell.angle_beta   90.00
_cell.angle_gamma   90.00
#
_symmetry.space_group_name_H-M   'P 1'
#
loop_
_entity.id
_entity.type
_entity.pdbx_description
1 polymer ?
#
loop_
_entity_poly.entity_id
_entity_poly.type
_entity_poly.pdbx_seq_one_letter_code
_entity_poly.pdbx_strand_id
1 'polypeptide(L)'
;MPNTLAANHIGAVILAGGRGMRMGGVDKGLQLFRGRPMVAHALERLRSQTLGCPALIGINANRHLDLYTQHHANVWPDALEGFAGPLAGFLTALEHCQQQPGIDYLLTVPCDSPLFPLDLLERMAEALVSANADIAMASASEADDDGTVRTRSQPVFCLMRTQLLPSLRAFTASGGRKIDTWTRQHLQVDVSFDLPHDDPRAFFNANTLDQLQQLERE
;
A
#
# COMPACT_ATOMS: atom_id res chain seq x y z
N MET A 1 -0.53 -25.73 15.77
CA MET A 1 -0.31 -25.18 14.39
C MET A 1 -0.23 -23.69 14.55
N PRO A 2 0.81 -22.99 14.06
CA PRO A 2 0.75 -21.54 14.02
C PRO A 2 -0.49 -21.16 13.21
N ASN A 3 -1.26 -20.21 13.72
CA ASN A 3 -2.47 -19.72 13.09
C ASN A 3 -2.02 -18.89 11.86
N THR A 4 -1.85 -19.55 10.71
CA THR A 4 -1.37 -18.88 9.49
C THR A 4 -2.53 -18.09 8.93
N LEU A 5 -2.35 -16.79 8.74
CA LEU A 5 -3.32 -15.93 8.10
C LEU A 5 -3.48 -16.37 6.64
N ALA A 6 -4.71 -16.56 6.20
CA ALA A 6 -4.98 -16.98 4.82
C ALA A 6 -5.40 -15.79 3.94
N ALA A 7 -4.98 -15.79 2.67
CA ALA A 7 -5.25 -14.68 1.73
C ALA A 7 -6.74 -14.37 1.52
N ASN A 8 -7.62 -15.36 1.71
CA ASN A 8 -9.07 -15.20 1.63
C ASN A 8 -9.70 -14.35 2.76
N HIS A 9 -8.95 -14.04 3.82
CA HIS A 9 -9.33 -13.11 4.89
C HIS A 9 -8.74 -11.70 4.71
N ILE A 10 -8.08 -11.46 3.60
CA ILE A 10 -7.36 -10.20 3.34
C ILE A 10 -7.99 -9.46 2.17
N GLY A 11 -8.33 -8.19 2.40
CA GLY A 11 -8.54 -7.20 1.36
C GLY A 11 -7.24 -6.47 1.05
N ALA A 12 -7.10 -5.95 -0.17
CA ALA A 12 -5.98 -5.11 -0.56
C ALA A 12 -6.45 -3.83 -1.26
N VAL A 13 -5.72 -2.73 -1.09
CA VAL A 13 -5.98 -1.47 -1.79
C VAL A 13 -4.70 -0.91 -2.39
N ILE A 14 -4.78 -0.49 -3.65
CA ILE A 14 -3.75 0.30 -4.33
C ILE A 14 -4.12 1.77 -4.17
N LEU A 15 -3.25 2.56 -3.53
CA LEU A 15 -3.47 3.99 -3.34
C LEU A 15 -2.99 4.75 -4.58
N ALA A 16 -3.94 5.26 -5.36
CA ALA A 16 -3.73 6.06 -6.57
C ALA A 16 -4.33 7.48 -6.47
N GLY A 17 -4.89 7.85 -5.31
CA GLY A 17 -5.62 9.11 -5.10
C GLY A 17 -4.79 10.38 -4.97
N GLY A 18 -3.47 10.33 -5.15
CA GLY A 18 -2.57 11.47 -4.97
C GLY A 18 -2.79 12.61 -5.99
N ARG A 19 -2.64 13.88 -5.56
CA ARG A 19 -2.82 15.07 -6.43
C ARG A 19 -1.77 15.20 -7.54
N GLY A 20 -0.67 14.43 -7.53
CA GLY A 20 0.37 14.44 -8.56
C GLY A 20 1.05 15.79 -8.80
N MET A 21 0.99 16.74 -7.85
CA MET A 21 1.45 18.14 -8.05
C MET A 21 2.92 18.23 -8.46
N ARG A 22 3.78 17.33 -7.96
CA ARG A 22 5.22 17.30 -8.30
C ARG A 22 5.49 16.81 -9.73
N MET A 23 4.53 16.15 -10.36
CA MET A 23 4.59 15.68 -11.76
C MET A 23 3.69 16.51 -12.68
N GLY A 24 3.48 17.81 -12.38
CA GLY A 24 2.63 18.66 -13.22
C GLY A 24 1.14 18.30 -13.20
N GLY A 25 0.65 17.67 -12.12
CA GLY A 25 -0.76 17.26 -12.02
C GLY A 25 -1.09 15.92 -12.69
N VAL A 26 -0.09 15.21 -13.16
CA VAL A 26 -0.22 13.90 -13.83
C VAL A 26 -0.66 12.85 -12.83
N ASP A 27 -1.54 11.96 -13.27
CA ASP A 27 -1.96 10.79 -12.47
C ASP A 27 -0.87 9.72 -12.50
N LYS A 28 -0.21 9.49 -11.35
CA LYS A 28 0.94 8.59 -11.26
C LYS A 28 0.57 7.15 -11.61
N GLY A 29 -0.57 6.66 -11.14
CA GLY A 29 -0.99 5.28 -11.38
C GLY A 29 -1.18 4.97 -12.87
N LEU A 30 -1.46 5.98 -13.68
CA LEU A 30 -1.66 5.86 -15.13
C LEU A 30 -0.37 6.09 -15.95
N GLN A 31 0.75 6.49 -15.31
CA GLN A 31 2.03 6.60 -16.00
C GLN A 31 2.55 5.22 -16.42
N LEU A 32 3.16 5.20 -17.62
CA LEU A 32 3.68 3.95 -18.18
C LEU A 32 5.03 3.61 -17.55
N PHE A 33 5.13 2.41 -17.06
CA PHE A 33 6.36 1.72 -16.68
C PHE A 33 6.46 0.44 -17.51
N ARG A 34 7.55 0.28 -18.26
CA ARG A 34 7.73 -0.86 -19.18
C ARG A 34 6.50 -1.06 -20.09
N GLY A 35 5.99 0.05 -20.65
CA GLY A 35 4.87 0.07 -21.60
C GLY A 35 3.48 -0.20 -21.01
N ARG A 36 3.32 -0.31 -19.70
CA ARG A 36 2.04 -0.55 -19.01
C ARG A 36 1.84 0.43 -17.85
N PRO A 37 0.59 0.85 -17.54
CA PRO A 37 0.33 1.72 -16.38
C PRO A 37 0.88 1.14 -15.07
N MET A 38 1.45 1.98 -14.19
CA MET A 38 2.00 1.53 -12.91
C MET A 38 0.96 0.79 -12.06
N VAL A 39 -0.29 1.23 -12.08
CA VAL A 39 -1.39 0.53 -11.38
C VAL A 39 -1.59 -0.90 -11.89
N ALA A 40 -1.34 -1.18 -13.17
CA ALA A 40 -1.45 -2.53 -13.73
C ALA A 40 -0.34 -3.45 -13.18
N HIS A 41 0.87 -2.91 -12.98
CA HIS A 41 1.96 -3.64 -12.33
C HIS A 41 1.63 -3.95 -10.86
N ALA A 42 1.11 -2.96 -10.12
CA ALA A 42 0.70 -3.14 -8.73
C ALA A 42 -0.41 -4.20 -8.59
N LEU A 43 -1.40 -4.18 -9.47
CA LEU A 43 -2.47 -5.19 -9.52
C LEU A 43 -1.93 -6.59 -9.79
N GLU A 44 -1.04 -6.72 -10.77
CA GLU A 44 -0.43 -8.01 -11.10
C GLU A 44 0.36 -8.57 -9.91
N ARG A 45 1.14 -7.73 -9.23
CA ARG A 45 1.91 -8.15 -8.05
C ARG A 45 1.01 -8.54 -6.88
N LEU A 46 -0.10 -7.83 -6.64
CA LEU A 46 -1.10 -8.24 -5.62
C LEU A 46 -1.74 -9.58 -5.95
N ARG A 47 -2.07 -9.82 -7.22
CA ARG A 47 -2.67 -11.09 -7.67
C ARG A 47 -1.70 -12.27 -7.60
N SER A 48 -0.38 -11.98 -7.64
CA SER A 48 0.71 -12.98 -7.69
C SER A 48 1.45 -13.11 -6.35
N GLN A 49 0.87 -12.66 -5.23
CA GLN A 49 1.50 -12.81 -3.92
C GLN A 49 1.67 -14.28 -3.54
N THR A 50 2.79 -14.63 -2.90
CA THR A 50 3.14 -16.02 -2.52
C THR A 50 2.13 -16.63 -1.54
N LEU A 51 1.62 -15.86 -0.60
CA LEU A 51 0.54 -16.28 0.30
C LEU A 51 -0.77 -16.59 -0.44
N GLY A 52 -0.93 -16.07 -1.65
CA GLY A 52 -2.13 -16.14 -2.47
C GLY A 52 -2.72 -14.75 -2.77
N CYS A 53 -3.64 -14.72 -3.72
CA CYS A 53 -4.34 -13.50 -4.11
C CYS A 53 -5.28 -13.04 -2.99
N PRO A 54 -5.23 -11.76 -2.56
CA PRO A 54 -6.23 -11.20 -1.65
C PRO A 54 -7.67 -11.39 -2.18
N ALA A 55 -8.62 -11.69 -1.30
CA ALA A 55 -10.00 -11.97 -1.68
C ALA A 55 -10.75 -10.74 -2.24
N LEU A 56 -10.32 -9.56 -1.87
CA LEU A 56 -10.86 -8.29 -2.34
C LEU A 56 -9.69 -7.39 -2.75
N ILE A 57 -9.71 -6.84 -3.98
CA ILE A 57 -8.73 -5.86 -4.42
C ILE A 57 -9.47 -4.62 -4.92
N GLY A 58 -9.07 -3.45 -4.40
CA GLY A 58 -9.57 -2.15 -4.82
C GLY A 58 -8.45 -1.21 -5.23
N ILE A 59 -8.81 -0.23 -6.05
CA ILE A 59 -7.96 0.92 -6.40
C ILE A 59 -8.62 2.15 -5.78
N ASN A 60 -7.95 2.81 -4.86
CA ASN A 60 -8.41 4.10 -4.35
C ASN A 60 -7.93 5.20 -5.30
N ALA A 61 -8.86 5.84 -5.99
CA ALA A 61 -8.60 6.91 -6.94
C ALA A 61 -9.72 7.95 -6.91
N ASN A 62 -9.37 9.24 -7.12
CA ASN A 62 -10.32 10.36 -7.09
C ASN A 62 -10.46 11.04 -8.46
N ARG A 63 -9.69 10.61 -9.45
CA ARG A 63 -9.69 11.14 -10.83
C ARG A 63 -9.59 10.00 -11.81
N HIS A 64 -9.97 10.24 -13.06
CA HIS A 64 -9.85 9.26 -14.15
C HIS A 64 -10.41 7.87 -13.79
N LEU A 65 -11.54 7.83 -13.07
CA LEU A 65 -12.13 6.59 -12.56
C LEU A 65 -12.46 5.60 -13.68
N ASP A 66 -12.87 6.11 -14.83
CA ASP A 66 -13.14 5.37 -16.06
C ASP A 66 -11.91 4.62 -16.58
N LEU A 67 -10.71 5.22 -16.46
CA LEU A 67 -9.45 4.56 -16.84
C LEU A 67 -9.06 3.46 -15.84
N TYR A 68 -9.25 3.70 -14.55
CA TYR A 68 -8.96 2.69 -13.52
C TYR A 68 -9.90 1.48 -13.59
N THR A 69 -11.18 1.67 -13.94
CA THR A 69 -12.14 0.56 -14.07
C THR A 69 -11.77 -0.40 -15.20
N GLN A 70 -11.01 0.03 -16.20
CA GLN A 70 -10.54 -0.84 -17.28
C GLN A 70 -9.57 -1.94 -16.82
N HIS A 71 -9.03 -1.83 -15.60
CA HIS A 71 -8.14 -2.84 -15.03
C HIS A 71 -8.87 -4.00 -14.31
N HIS A 72 -10.19 -4.08 -14.42
CA HIS A 72 -11.01 -5.15 -13.82
C HIS A 72 -10.78 -5.30 -12.31
N ALA A 73 -10.69 -4.18 -11.61
CA ALA A 73 -10.64 -4.08 -10.15
C ALA A 73 -11.70 -3.10 -9.67
N ASN A 74 -12.11 -3.20 -8.40
CA ASN A 74 -12.99 -2.22 -7.79
C ASN A 74 -12.28 -0.86 -7.73
N VAL A 75 -13.00 0.24 -8.01
CA VAL A 75 -12.46 1.60 -7.89
C VAL A 75 -13.24 2.32 -6.80
N TRP A 76 -12.51 2.80 -5.79
CA TRP A 76 -13.08 3.44 -4.60
C TRP A 76 -12.57 4.89 -4.49
N PRO A 77 -13.41 5.90 -4.77
CA PRO A 77 -13.07 7.29 -4.47
C PRO A 77 -13.05 7.51 -2.94
N ASP A 78 -12.32 8.54 -2.49
CA ASP A 78 -12.26 8.90 -1.09
C ASP A 78 -13.67 9.16 -0.54
N ALA A 79 -13.97 8.58 0.63
CA ALA A 79 -15.24 8.80 1.31
C ALA A 79 -15.35 10.21 1.94
N LEU A 80 -14.22 10.87 2.19
CA LEU A 80 -14.14 12.19 2.82
C LEU A 80 -13.66 13.24 1.81
N GLU A 81 -14.54 14.21 1.51
CA GLU A 81 -14.18 15.37 0.68
C GLU A 81 -13.10 16.23 1.36
N GLY A 82 -12.15 16.71 0.56
CA GLY A 82 -11.09 17.62 1.02
C GLY A 82 -10.01 16.99 1.91
N PHE A 83 -10.10 15.70 2.22
CA PHE A 83 -9.08 15.00 2.97
C PHE A 83 -7.91 14.62 2.04
N ALA A 84 -6.88 15.47 2.03
CA ALA A 84 -5.68 15.22 1.22
C ALA A 84 -4.70 14.33 1.99
N GLY A 85 -4.45 13.13 1.49
CA GLY A 85 -3.42 12.24 2.02
C GLY A 85 -3.80 10.77 1.97
N PRO A 86 -2.83 9.86 2.20
CA PRO A 86 -3.05 8.42 2.05
C PRO A 86 -4.04 7.83 3.07
N LEU A 87 -4.23 8.48 4.24
CA LEU A 87 -5.19 8.00 5.25
C LEU A 87 -6.65 8.05 4.78
N ALA A 88 -6.99 8.93 3.80
CA ALA A 88 -8.32 8.90 3.18
C ALA A 88 -8.56 7.58 2.43
N GLY A 89 -7.56 7.15 1.67
CA GLY A 89 -7.60 5.85 0.99
C GLY A 89 -7.63 4.65 1.95
N PHE A 90 -6.87 4.72 3.06
CA PHE A 90 -6.92 3.70 4.13
C PHE A 90 -8.34 3.60 4.71
N LEU A 91 -8.93 4.75 5.05
CA LEU A 91 -10.27 4.81 5.62
C LEU A 91 -11.31 4.19 4.68
N THR A 92 -11.32 4.65 3.42
CA THR A 92 -12.21 4.13 2.38
C THR A 92 -12.06 2.61 2.22
N ALA A 93 -10.80 2.11 2.15
CA ALA A 93 -10.56 0.69 1.97
C ALA A 93 -11.01 -0.14 3.19
N LEU A 94 -10.77 0.34 4.41
CA LEU A 94 -11.24 -0.32 5.63
C LEU A 94 -12.77 -0.38 5.67
N GLU A 95 -13.48 0.68 5.23
CA GLU A 95 -14.95 0.69 5.12
C GLU A 95 -15.46 -0.37 4.16
N HIS A 96 -14.83 -0.49 2.98
CA HIS A 96 -15.18 -1.53 2.01
C HIS A 96 -14.87 -2.93 2.53
N CYS A 97 -13.73 -3.14 3.21
CA CYS A 97 -13.40 -4.43 3.81
C CYS A 97 -14.42 -4.86 4.87
N GLN A 98 -14.85 -3.95 5.74
CA GLN A 98 -15.85 -4.27 6.78
C GLN A 98 -17.23 -4.62 6.22
N GLN A 99 -17.55 -4.19 5.01
CA GLN A 99 -18.80 -4.57 4.32
C GLN A 99 -18.75 -5.97 3.71
N GLN A 100 -17.55 -6.59 3.67
CA GLN A 100 -17.37 -7.93 3.09
C GLN A 100 -17.17 -8.96 4.21
N PRO A 101 -18.11 -9.91 4.38
CA PRO A 101 -17.96 -10.98 5.36
C PRO A 101 -16.68 -11.77 5.16
N GLY A 102 -15.95 -12.00 6.24
CA GLY A 102 -14.72 -12.80 6.22
C GLY A 102 -13.45 -12.03 5.86
N ILE A 103 -13.51 -10.72 5.60
CA ILE A 103 -12.33 -9.87 5.41
C ILE A 103 -11.95 -9.23 6.76
N ASP A 104 -10.90 -9.76 7.38
CA ASP A 104 -10.44 -9.36 8.71
C ASP A 104 -9.22 -8.45 8.67
N TYR A 105 -8.53 -8.39 7.52
CA TYR A 105 -7.30 -7.64 7.33
C TYR A 105 -7.33 -6.83 6.03
N LEU A 106 -6.58 -5.71 6.02
CA LEU A 106 -6.36 -4.86 4.85
C LEU A 106 -4.86 -4.70 4.60
N LEU A 107 -4.40 -5.05 3.39
CA LEU A 107 -3.10 -4.67 2.86
C LEU A 107 -3.22 -3.38 2.06
N THR A 108 -2.36 -2.40 2.33
CA THR A 108 -2.26 -1.18 1.53
C THR A 108 -0.94 -1.14 0.77
N VAL A 109 -0.97 -0.71 -0.48
CA VAL A 109 0.22 -0.51 -1.32
C VAL A 109 0.06 0.77 -2.15
N PRO A 110 1.13 1.51 -2.45
CA PRO A 110 1.05 2.67 -3.34
C PRO A 110 1.07 2.24 -4.82
N CYS A 111 0.51 3.05 -5.70
CA CYS A 111 0.53 2.79 -7.14
C CYS A 111 1.89 3.08 -7.81
N ASP A 112 2.76 3.87 -7.16
CA ASP A 112 4.03 4.37 -7.71
C ASP A 112 5.27 3.57 -7.29
N SER A 113 5.07 2.39 -6.66
CA SER A 113 6.12 1.40 -6.39
C SER A 113 5.81 0.10 -7.15
N PRO A 114 6.09 0.02 -8.45
CA PRO A 114 5.65 -1.10 -9.29
C PRO A 114 6.41 -2.42 -9.05
N LEU A 115 7.45 -2.40 -8.20
CA LEU A 115 8.36 -3.54 -7.97
C LEU A 115 8.25 -4.16 -6.58
N PHE A 116 7.27 -3.80 -5.74
CA PHE A 116 7.16 -4.33 -4.38
C PHE A 116 7.16 -5.86 -4.34
N PRO A 117 7.69 -6.52 -3.26
CA PRO A 117 7.97 -7.95 -3.25
C PRO A 117 6.74 -8.82 -3.44
N LEU A 118 6.90 -10.00 -4.07
CA LEU A 118 5.81 -10.99 -4.21
C LEU A 118 5.54 -11.74 -2.90
N ASP A 119 6.48 -11.73 -1.97
CA ASP A 119 6.35 -12.29 -0.61
C ASP A 119 5.96 -11.22 0.44
N LEU A 120 5.60 -10.00 -0.02
CA LEU A 120 5.20 -8.90 0.86
C LEU A 120 4.09 -9.33 1.83
N LEU A 121 3.00 -9.87 1.29
CA LEU A 121 1.83 -10.27 2.08
C LEU A 121 2.16 -11.40 3.05
N GLU A 122 2.92 -12.40 2.62
CA GLU A 122 3.31 -13.54 3.45
C GLU A 122 4.13 -13.10 4.65
N ARG A 123 5.22 -12.35 4.42
CA ARG A 123 6.11 -11.87 5.48
C ARG A 123 5.39 -10.94 6.47
N MET A 124 4.52 -10.06 5.97
CA MET A 124 3.73 -9.18 6.83
C MET A 124 2.69 -9.95 7.64
N ALA A 125 2.03 -10.96 7.05
CA ALA A 125 1.06 -11.80 7.74
C ALA A 125 1.71 -12.63 8.86
N GLU A 126 2.86 -13.24 8.58
CA GLU A 126 3.64 -13.99 9.57
C GLU A 126 4.09 -13.13 10.74
N ALA A 127 4.64 -11.95 10.45
CA ALA A 127 5.09 -11.01 11.47
C ALA A 127 3.92 -10.51 12.34
N LEU A 128 2.80 -10.15 11.72
CA LEU A 128 1.60 -9.66 12.41
C LEU A 128 1.05 -10.71 13.37
N VAL A 129 0.95 -11.97 12.92
CA VAL A 129 0.46 -13.08 13.75
C VAL A 129 1.45 -13.40 14.87
N SER A 130 2.74 -13.52 14.56
CA SER A 130 3.79 -13.87 15.51
C SER A 130 3.94 -12.85 16.64
N ALA A 131 3.82 -11.56 16.32
CA ALA A 131 3.88 -10.47 17.29
C ALA A 131 2.52 -10.18 17.95
N ASN A 132 1.44 -10.87 17.55
CA ASN A 132 0.06 -10.52 17.90
C ASN A 132 -0.22 -9.02 17.74
N ALA A 133 0.31 -8.44 16.64
CA ALA A 133 0.22 -7.03 16.37
C ALA A 133 -1.13 -6.65 15.72
N ASP A 134 -1.45 -5.36 15.75
CA ASP A 134 -2.59 -4.78 15.04
C ASP A 134 -2.20 -4.37 13.61
N ILE A 135 -0.92 -3.97 13.45
CA ILE A 135 -0.35 -3.47 12.19
C ILE A 135 1.02 -4.09 11.97
N ALA A 136 1.27 -4.64 10.78
CA ALA A 136 2.60 -4.90 10.25
C ALA A 136 2.94 -3.82 9.21
N MET A 137 4.12 -3.22 9.32
CA MET A 137 4.60 -2.16 8.41
C MET A 137 5.91 -2.60 7.76
N ALA A 138 6.02 -2.45 6.45
CA ALA A 138 7.25 -2.75 5.75
C ALA A 138 8.34 -1.72 6.08
N SER A 139 9.60 -2.17 6.12
CA SER A 139 10.78 -1.33 6.19
C SER A 139 11.85 -1.85 5.23
N ALA A 140 12.62 -0.94 4.66
CA ALA A 140 13.71 -1.26 3.74
C ALA A 140 14.83 -0.23 3.85
N SER A 141 16.02 -0.61 3.42
CA SER A 141 17.17 0.27 3.34
C SER A 141 17.05 1.22 2.16
N GLU A 142 17.23 2.49 2.42
CA GLU A 142 17.27 3.55 1.42
C GLU A 142 18.58 4.32 1.53
N ALA A 143 19.17 4.68 0.38
CA ALA A 143 20.33 5.56 0.34
C ALA A 143 19.86 7.02 0.38
N ASP A 144 20.42 7.79 1.31
CA ASP A 144 20.28 9.24 1.36
C ASP A 144 21.13 9.91 0.24
N ASP A 145 20.89 11.20 -0.02
CA ASP A 145 21.63 11.97 -1.04
C ASP A 145 23.16 11.99 -0.81
N ASP A 146 23.61 11.78 0.44
CA ASP A 146 25.02 11.68 0.81
C ASP A 146 25.61 10.26 0.66
N GLY A 147 24.81 9.30 0.17
CA GLY A 147 25.19 7.90 0.02
C GLY A 147 25.09 7.07 1.30
N THR A 148 24.65 7.66 2.43
CA THR A 148 24.41 6.91 3.67
C THR A 148 23.17 6.03 3.51
N VAL A 149 23.32 4.73 3.79
CA VAL A 149 22.19 3.79 3.77
C VAL A 149 21.54 3.73 5.16
N ARG A 150 20.22 3.91 5.21
CA ARG A 150 19.44 3.83 6.44
C ARG A 150 18.15 3.03 6.23
N THR A 151 17.81 2.20 7.20
CA THR A 151 16.51 1.54 7.20
C THR A 151 15.41 2.57 7.46
N ARG A 152 14.43 2.61 6.56
CA ARG A 152 13.26 3.51 6.64
C ARG A 152 11.97 2.70 6.60
N SER A 153 11.03 3.09 7.44
CA SER A 153 9.67 2.56 7.35
C SER A 153 9.03 2.99 6.04
N GLN A 154 8.21 2.08 5.49
CA GLN A 154 7.42 2.29 4.27
C GLN A 154 5.93 2.44 4.65
N PRO A 155 5.48 3.60 5.14
CA PRO A 155 4.21 3.72 5.85
C PRO A 155 2.97 3.41 5.01
N VAL A 156 3.08 3.46 3.69
CA VAL A 156 1.99 3.09 2.78
C VAL A 156 1.87 1.57 2.63
N PHE A 157 2.93 0.81 2.90
CA PHE A 157 2.92 -0.64 2.89
C PHE A 157 2.60 -1.17 4.28
N CYS A 158 1.30 -1.29 4.57
CA CYS A 158 0.78 -1.79 5.84
C CYS A 158 -0.17 -2.96 5.63
N LEU A 159 -0.04 -4.01 6.46
CA LEU A 159 -1.08 -5.00 6.69
C LEU A 159 -1.69 -4.71 8.07
N MET A 160 -2.99 -4.48 8.14
CA MET A 160 -3.66 -4.08 9.37
C MET A 160 -4.98 -4.79 9.60
N ARG A 161 -5.40 -4.91 10.86
CA ARG A 161 -6.72 -5.46 11.22
C ARG A 161 -7.83 -4.48 10.81
N THR A 162 -8.91 -4.98 10.21
CA THR A 162 -10.06 -4.13 9.80
C THR A 162 -10.79 -3.52 11.00
N GLN A 163 -10.67 -4.12 12.20
CA GLN A 163 -11.19 -3.57 13.45
C GLN A 163 -10.60 -2.20 13.84
N LEU A 164 -9.54 -1.75 13.19
CA LEU A 164 -8.92 -0.42 13.41
C LEU A 164 -9.72 0.72 12.76
N LEU A 165 -10.74 0.45 11.96
CA LEU A 165 -11.56 1.48 11.29
C LEU A 165 -12.09 2.56 12.26
N PRO A 166 -12.66 2.25 13.44
CA PRO A 166 -13.14 3.29 14.37
C PRO A 166 -12.01 4.20 14.85
N SER A 167 -10.81 3.64 15.13
CA SER A 167 -9.64 4.43 15.53
C SER A 167 -9.18 5.37 14.42
N LEU A 168 -9.07 4.87 13.16
CA LEU A 168 -8.68 5.72 12.04
C LEU A 168 -9.68 6.83 11.78
N ARG A 169 -10.98 6.52 11.88
CA ARG A 169 -12.05 7.50 11.72
C ARG A 169 -11.96 8.60 12.77
N ALA A 170 -11.74 8.26 14.05
CA ALA A 170 -11.55 9.23 15.12
C ALA A 170 -10.29 10.08 14.90
N PHE A 171 -9.17 9.46 14.52
CA PHE A 171 -7.91 10.16 14.24
C PHE A 171 -8.06 11.16 13.08
N THR A 172 -8.69 10.76 11.98
CA THR A 172 -8.89 11.66 10.83
C THR A 172 -9.88 12.78 11.14
N ALA A 173 -10.95 12.50 11.90
CA ALA A 173 -11.92 13.50 12.35
C ALA A 173 -11.28 14.56 13.27
N SER A 174 -10.28 14.18 14.08
CA SER A 174 -9.51 15.13 14.91
C SER A 174 -8.47 15.96 14.14
N GLY A 175 -8.39 15.79 12.81
CA GLY A 175 -7.44 16.50 11.95
C GLY A 175 -6.12 15.78 11.72
N GLY A 176 -5.97 14.54 12.18
CA GLY A 176 -4.78 13.72 11.94
C GLY A 176 -4.55 13.47 10.44
N ARG A 177 -3.27 13.52 9.99
CA ARG A 177 -2.92 13.40 8.57
C ARG A 177 -1.78 12.44 8.27
N LYS A 178 -0.93 12.14 9.26
CA LYS A 178 0.28 11.33 9.08
C LYS A 178 0.02 9.88 9.47
N ILE A 179 0.38 8.94 8.59
CA ILE A 179 0.24 7.49 8.83
C ILE A 179 1.00 7.11 10.11
N ASP A 180 2.28 7.46 10.22
CA ASP A 180 3.12 7.09 11.37
C ASP A 180 2.57 7.57 12.71
N THR A 181 1.91 8.74 12.72
CA THR A 181 1.33 9.29 13.93
C THR A 181 0.11 8.49 14.38
N TRP A 182 -0.63 7.92 13.43
CA TRP A 182 -1.76 7.07 13.73
C TRP A 182 -1.31 5.64 14.09
N THR A 183 -0.44 5.04 13.30
CA THR A 183 -0.01 3.64 13.51
C THR A 183 0.69 3.43 14.84
N ARG A 184 1.47 4.43 15.33
CA ARG A 184 2.12 4.40 16.65
C ARG A 184 1.15 4.37 17.84
N GLN A 185 -0.16 4.55 17.63
CA GLN A 185 -1.18 4.40 18.66
C GLN A 185 -1.62 2.94 18.86
N HIS A 186 -1.10 2.01 18.04
CA HIS A 186 -1.44 0.60 18.00
C HIS A 186 -0.21 -0.29 18.17
N LEU A 187 -0.43 -1.58 18.44
CA LEU A 187 0.64 -2.56 18.43
C LEU A 187 1.13 -2.76 17.00
N GLN A 188 2.29 -2.19 16.69
CA GLN A 188 2.93 -2.26 15.39
C GLN A 188 4.15 -3.18 15.43
N VAL A 189 4.34 -3.96 14.36
CA VAL A 189 5.57 -4.70 14.07
C VAL A 189 6.15 -4.21 12.74
N ASP A 190 7.45 -3.92 12.72
CA ASP A 190 8.17 -3.58 11.50
C ASP A 190 8.71 -4.86 10.85
N VAL A 191 8.53 -4.97 9.53
CA VAL A 191 8.94 -6.11 8.72
C VAL A 191 10.02 -5.65 7.75
N SER A 192 11.27 -6.09 8.02
CA SER A 192 12.42 -5.71 7.19
C SER A 192 12.42 -6.47 5.86
N PHE A 193 12.71 -5.75 4.78
CA PHE A 193 12.93 -6.26 3.43
C PHE A 193 14.36 -5.93 2.97
N ASP A 194 15.34 -6.31 3.80
CA ASP A 194 16.77 -6.05 3.61
C ASP A 194 17.59 -7.34 3.61
N LEU A 195 16.97 -8.48 3.29
CA LEU A 195 17.69 -9.74 3.16
C LEU A 195 18.55 -9.75 1.88
N PRO A 196 19.62 -10.54 1.80
CA PRO A 196 20.51 -10.56 0.64
C PRO A 196 19.85 -10.87 -0.72
N HIS A 197 18.66 -11.46 -0.70
CA HIS A 197 17.88 -11.79 -1.90
C HIS A 197 16.75 -10.79 -2.18
N ASP A 198 16.53 -9.82 -1.30
CA ASP A 198 15.51 -8.78 -1.52
C ASP A 198 16.00 -7.79 -2.59
N ASP A 199 15.10 -7.35 -3.49
CA ASP A 199 15.43 -6.32 -4.48
C ASP A 199 15.53 -4.95 -3.77
N PRO A 200 16.69 -4.29 -3.78
CA PRO A 200 16.84 -2.98 -3.14
C PRO A 200 15.94 -1.90 -3.73
N ARG A 201 15.36 -2.13 -4.92
CA ARG A 201 14.42 -1.21 -5.58
C ARG A 201 12.96 -1.52 -5.27
N ALA A 202 12.68 -2.55 -4.47
CA ALA A 202 11.33 -3.03 -4.22
C ALA A 202 10.37 -1.94 -3.73
N PHE A 203 10.85 -1.02 -2.91
CA PHE A 203 10.06 0.08 -2.34
C PHE A 203 10.35 1.45 -2.98
N PHE A 204 11.08 1.45 -4.09
CA PHE A 204 11.36 2.70 -4.81
C PHE A 204 10.06 3.34 -5.31
N ASN A 205 9.86 4.61 -4.93
CA ASN A 205 8.72 5.41 -5.35
C ASN A 205 9.10 6.27 -6.56
N ALA A 206 8.53 6.00 -7.74
CA ALA A 206 8.71 6.83 -8.92
C ALA A 206 7.91 8.14 -8.79
N ASN A 207 8.53 9.16 -8.18
CA ASN A 207 7.91 10.46 -7.93
C ASN A 207 8.02 11.45 -9.09
N THR A 208 8.94 11.20 -10.05
CA THR A 208 9.16 12.00 -11.25
C THR A 208 9.27 11.10 -12.47
N LEU A 209 9.08 11.68 -13.68
CA LEU A 209 9.26 10.93 -14.92
C LEU A 209 10.72 10.45 -15.09
N ASP A 210 11.69 11.26 -14.66
CA ASP A 210 13.10 10.88 -14.71
C ASP A 210 13.40 9.67 -13.81
N GLN A 211 12.84 9.64 -12.59
CA GLN A 211 12.95 8.50 -11.69
C GLN A 211 12.29 7.24 -12.27
N LEU A 212 11.14 7.40 -12.94
CA LEU A 212 10.48 6.28 -13.62
C LEU A 212 11.33 5.73 -14.76
N GLN A 213 11.92 6.61 -15.59
CA GLN A 213 12.84 6.21 -16.66
C GLN A 213 14.13 5.56 -16.13
N GLN A 214 14.65 6.04 -14.99
CA GLN A 214 15.80 5.42 -14.35
C GLN A 214 15.47 3.99 -13.92
N LEU A 215 14.31 3.78 -13.26
CA LEU A 215 13.86 2.47 -12.83
C LEU A 215 13.65 1.48 -14.00
N GLU A 216 13.37 1.99 -15.21
CA GLU A 216 13.22 1.16 -16.42
C GLU A 216 14.55 0.67 -17.00
N ARG A 217 15.62 1.46 -16.81
CA ARG A 217 16.94 1.17 -17.41
C ARG A 217 17.76 0.16 -16.61
N GLU A 218 17.45 0.01 -15.35
CA GLU A 218 18.10 -0.90 -14.40
C GLU A 218 17.35 -2.25 -14.32
#